data_8889abdf708752e44d2d6894215bd3e5
#
_entry.id   8889abdf708752e44d2d6894215bd3e5
#
_cell.length_a   1.000
_cell.length_b   1.000
_cell.length_c   1.000
_cell.angle_alpha   90.00
_cell.angle_beta   90.00
_cell.angle_gamma   90.00
#
_symmetry.space_group_name_H-M   'P 1'
#
loop_
_entity.id
_entity.type
_entity.pdbx_description
1 polymer ?
#
loop_
_entity_poly.entity_id
_entity_poly.type
_entity_poly.pdbx_seq_one_letter_code
_entity_poly.pdbx_strand_id
1 'polypeptide(L)'
;QLPYQLGEQIIADENRDLKAWTGQNSAPVVAYRSSSYQEKIATTAEAITLLAERLEPRRPLIPSDPQQRAWMFGLLQALAGEDGFGWNRRLMSLSMAGVDKLPDNIRSMALKYDYSDSLAAVAEQRVAEILQLFSQTLEQQQARGSDFLVGDALTALDLYFAIFIGIMYRPLSDEYLPIPSAMRAGYELPSELLDAAIQPNIYTHRDRIFQQFLTPFMAY
;
A
#
# COMPACT_ATOMS: atom_id res chain seq x y z
N GLN A 1 -15.12 6.70 14.04
CA GLN A 1 -15.05 6.35 12.61
C GLN A 1 -15.49 7.57 11.80
N LEU A 2 -14.70 7.97 10.81
CA LEU A 2 -15.09 9.04 9.90
C LEU A 2 -16.21 8.54 8.98
N PRO A 3 -17.28 9.32 8.76
CA PRO A 3 -18.24 9.01 7.72
C PRO A 3 -17.61 9.19 6.34
N TYR A 4 -17.82 8.24 5.45
CA TYR A 4 -17.34 8.33 4.08
C TYR A 4 -18.32 7.67 3.11
N GLN A 5 -18.25 8.08 1.86
CA GLN A 5 -18.94 7.45 0.75
C GLN A 5 -17.89 6.89 -0.21
N LEU A 6 -18.09 5.63 -0.59
CA LEU A 6 -17.23 5.00 -1.58
C LEU A 6 -17.63 5.47 -2.98
N GLY A 7 -16.62 5.76 -3.78
CA GLY A 7 -16.74 5.95 -5.21
C GLY A 7 -16.18 4.74 -5.95
N GLU A 8 -16.73 4.45 -7.11
CA GLU A 8 -16.26 3.34 -7.94
C GLU A 8 -14.92 3.68 -8.61
N GLN A 9 -14.01 2.71 -8.61
CA GLN A 9 -12.79 2.74 -9.40
C GLN A 9 -12.54 1.34 -9.98
N ILE A 10 -12.52 1.24 -11.30
CA ILE A 10 -12.31 -0.02 -12.02
C ILE A 10 -10.84 -0.11 -12.43
N ILE A 11 -10.19 -1.21 -12.03
CA ILE A 11 -8.78 -1.46 -12.38
C ILE A 11 -8.64 -1.61 -13.89
N ALA A 12 -7.64 -0.93 -14.44
CA ALA A 12 -7.34 -0.93 -15.88
C ALA A 12 -8.45 -0.32 -16.79
N ASP A 13 -9.34 0.47 -16.22
CA ASP A 13 -10.32 1.30 -16.96
C ASP A 13 -9.87 2.76 -17.00
N GLU A 14 -10.44 3.55 -17.91
CA GLU A 14 -10.17 5.00 -18.03
C GLU A 14 -10.68 5.78 -16.81
N ASN A 15 -11.65 5.26 -16.10
CA ASN A 15 -12.29 5.88 -14.91
C ASN A 15 -12.63 7.38 -15.17
N ARG A 16 -13.37 7.65 -16.27
CA ARG A 16 -13.61 9.01 -16.77
C ARG A 16 -14.19 9.94 -15.74
N ASP A 17 -15.16 9.47 -14.96
CA ASP A 17 -15.84 10.27 -13.95
C ASP A 17 -14.88 10.59 -12.78
N LEU A 18 -14.11 9.59 -12.32
CA LEU A 18 -13.08 9.78 -11.31
C LEU A 18 -12.04 10.81 -11.78
N LYS A 19 -11.58 10.66 -13.02
CA LYS A 19 -10.58 11.56 -13.63
C LYS A 19 -11.11 12.98 -13.81
N ALA A 20 -12.34 13.13 -14.28
CA ALA A 20 -12.99 14.44 -14.45
C ALA A 20 -13.17 15.16 -13.11
N TRP A 21 -13.50 14.40 -12.05
CA TRP A 21 -13.71 14.96 -10.72
C TRP A 21 -12.43 15.26 -9.97
N THR A 22 -11.46 14.34 -9.98
CA THR A 22 -10.27 14.40 -9.12
C THR A 22 -8.98 14.71 -9.84
N GLY A 23 -8.96 14.67 -11.17
CA GLY A 23 -7.75 14.73 -11.99
C GLY A 23 -6.92 13.44 -11.96
N GLN A 24 -7.38 12.39 -11.25
CA GLN A 24 -6.66 11.14 -11.03
C GLN A 24 -7.39 9.97 -11.68
N ASN A 25 -6.62 9.05 -12.23
CA ASN A 25 -7.13 7.77 -12.76
C ASN A 25 -6.73 6.56 -11.90
N SER A 26 -6.26 6.79 -10.68
CA SER A 26 -5.78 5.75 -9.75
C SER A 26 -6.37 5.93 -8.37
N ALA A 27 -6.52 4.83 -7.65
CA ALA A 27 -6.91 4.77 -6.26
C ALA A 27 -5.67 4.44 -5.37
N PRO A 28 -5.72 4.77 -4.07
CA PRO A 28 -6.80 5.50 -3.43
C PRO A 28 -6.78 7.01 -3.75
N VAL A 29 -7.97 7.62 -3.87
CA VAL A 29 -8.17 9.07 -3.90
C VAL A 29 -9.22 9.41 -2.86
N VAL A 30 -8.95 10.40 -2.03
CA VAL A 30 -9.90 10.92 -1.05
C VAL A 30 -10.25 12.35 -1.40
N ALA A 31 -11.54 12.62 -1.62
CA ALA A 31 -12.06 13.96 -1.77
C ALA A 31 -12.79 14.37 -0.48
N TYR A 32 -12.46 15.54 0.03
CA TYR A 32 -13.07 16.11 1.21
C TYR A 32 -13.62 17.49 0.92
N ARG A 33 -14.90 17.69 1.23
CA ARG A 33 -15.58 18.99 1.14
C ARG A 33 -16.23 19.32 2.48
N SER A 34 -16.08 20.55 2.95
CA SER A 34 -16.81 21.08 4.08
C SER A 34 -17.43 22.43 3.74
N SER A 35 -18.33 22.91 4.61
CA SER A 35 -18.93 24.25 4.48
C SER A 35 -17.91 25.39 4.50
N SER A 36 -16.74 25.16 5.08
CA SER A 36 -15.68 26.18 5.28
C SER A 36 -14.50 25.99 4.32
N TYR A 37 -14.44 24.89 3.55
CA TYR A 37 -13.34 24.60 2.63
C TYR A 37 -13.87 24.26 1.24
N GLN A 38 -13.19 24.78 0.22
CA GLN A 38 -13.31 24.23 -1.11
C GLN A 38 -12.85 22.75 -1.08
N GLU A 39 -13.30 21.97 -2.05
CA GLU A 39 -12.95 20.56 -2.17
C GLU A 39 -11.44 20.37 -2.12
N LYS A 40 -11.00 19.45 -1.24
CA LYS A 40 -9.61 19.04 -1.10
C LYS A 40 -9.46 17.60 -1.55
N ILE A 41 -8.54 17.36 -2.47
CA ILE A 41 -8.23 16.05 -3.00
C ILE A 41 -6.88 15.61 -2.43
N ALA A 42 -6.82 14.40 -1.87
CA ALA A 42 -5.62 13.74 -1.40
C ALA A 42 -5.41 12.44 -2.19
N THR A 43 -4.23 12.25 -2.77
CA THR A 43 -3.92 11.18 -3.73
C THR A 43 -2.73 10.33 -3.33
N THR A 44 -1.98 10.73 -2.31
CA THR A 44 -0.84 9.96 -1.79
C THR A 44 -1.16 9.41 -0.41
N ALA A 45 -0.52 8.31 -0.03
CA ALA A 45 -0.67 7.73 1.30
C ALA A 45 -0.41 8.76 2.41
N GLU A 46 0.62 9.60 2.25
CA GLU A 46 0.92 10.69 3.17
C GLU A 46 -0.22 11.72 3.25
N ALA A 47 -0.67 12.22 2.10
CA ALA A 47 -1.71 13.25 2.05
C ALA A 47 -3.05 12.75 2.63
N ILE A 48 -3.40 11.49 2.35
CA ILE A 48 -4.58 10.82 2.90
C ILE A 48 -4.46 10.68 4.42
N THR A 49 -3.31 10.23 4.92
CA THR A 49 -3.04 10.09 6.35
C THR A 49 -3.13 11.44 7.07
N LEU A 50 -2.51 12.48 6.52
CA LEU A 50 -2.57 13.84 7.06
C LEU A 50 -3.99 14.43 7.04
N LEU A 51 -4.78 14.10 6.05
CA LEU A 51 -6.19 14.50 5.98
C LEU A 51 -7.00 13.78 7.06
N ALA A 52 -6.86 12.47 7.18
CA ALA A 52 -7.55 11.66 8.19
C ALA A 52 -7.25 12.14 9.61
N GLU A 53 -5.98 12.44 9.92
CA GLU A 53 -5.54 12.98 11.21
C GLU A 53 -6.20 14.33 11.54
N ARG A 54 -6.33 15.22 10.54
CA ARG A 54 -7.01 16.50 10.73
C ARG A 54 -8.51 16.39 10.97
N LEU A 55 -9.13 15.36 10.37
CA LEU A 55 -10.57 15.12 10.51
C LEU A 55 -10.93 14.40 11.81
N GLU A 56 -10.05 13.55 12.34
CA GLU A 56 -10.28 12.81 13.60
C GLU A 56 -9.02 12.81 14.49
N PRO A 57 -8.67 13.95 15.10
CA PRO A 57 -7.45 14.08 15.90
C PRO A 57 -7.50 13.34 17.25
N ARG A 58 -8.68 12.84 17.66
CA ARG A 58 -8.84 12.13 18.94
C ARG A 58 -8.24 10.74 18.96
N ARG A 59 -7.92 10.17 17.79
CA ARG A 59 -7.28 8.87 17.62
C ARG A 59 -6.10 9.02 16.67
N PRO A 60 -5.00 9.60 17.15
CA PRO A 60 -3.87 9.91 16.31
C PRO A 60 -3.23 8.63 15.76
N LEU A 61 -3.00 8.61 14.46
CA LEU A 61 -2.27 7.56 13.74
C LEU A 61 -0.90 8.06 13.26
N ILE A 62 -0.56 9.30 13.61
CA ILE A 62 0.73 9.92 13.32
C ILE A 62 1.42 10.20 14.66
N PRO A 63 2.65 9.72 14.88
CA PRO A 63 3.40 10.02 16.10
C PRO A 63 3.56 11.52 16.32
N SER A 64 3.44 11.96 17.57
CA SER A 64 3.69 13.35 17.97
C SER A 64 5.18 13.68 18.09
N ASP A 65 6.02 12.68 18.39
CA ASP A 65 7.46 12.83 18.41
C ASP A 65 8.00 13.07 16.98
N PRO A 66 8.81 14.14 16.77
CA PRO A 66 9.29 14.52 15.44
C PRO A 66 10.14 13.45 14.75
N GLN A 67 10.95 12.69 15.51
CA GLN A 67 11.82 11.66 14.94
C GLN A 67 10.99 10.44 14.51
N GLN A 68 10.08 9.99 15.36
CA GLN A 68 9.16 8.90 15.02
C GLN A 68 8.26 9.28 13.84
N ARG A 69 7.77 10.52 13.81
CA ARG A 69 6.97 11.05 12.70
C ARG A 69 7.76 11.01 11.37
N ALA A 70 8.99 11.51 11.37
CA ALA A 70 9.83 11.50 10.18
C ALA A 70 10.13 10.06 9.72
N TRP A 71 10.41 9.16 10.66
CA TRP A 71 10.66 7.75 10.39
C TRP A 71 9.42 7.05 9.82
N MET A 72 8.25 7.28 10.41
CA MET A 72 6.98 6.74 9.92
C MET A 72 6.72 7.12 8.46
N PHE A 73 6.86 8.40 8.11
CA PHE A 73 6.63 8.85 6.73
C PHE A 73 7.71 8.35 5.76
N GLY A 74 8.96 8.21 6.20
CA GLY A 74 10.01 7.59 5.40
C GLY A 74 9.70 6.13 5.07
N LEU A 75 9.27 5.34 6.05
CA LEU A 75 8.83 3.95 5.84
C LEU A 75 7.54 3.87 5.01
N LEU A 76 6.61 4.81 5.19
CA LEU A 76 5.40 4.88 4.38
C LEU A 76 5.73 5.15 2.90
N GLN A 77 6.71 6.00 2.63
CA GLN A 77 7.22 6.24 1.28
C GLN A 77 7.87 4.97 0.70
N ALA A 78 8.70 4.27 1.46
CA ALA A 78 9.31 3.01 1.03
C ALA A 78 8.26 1.92 0.75
N LEU A 79 7.09 1.97 1.38
CA LEU A 79 6.00 1.02 1.16
C LEU A 79 5.11 1.40 -0.03
N ALA A 80 4.61 2.62 -0.05
CA ALA A 80 3.50 3.06 -0.90
C ALA A 80 3.87 4.13 -1.93
N GLY A 81 5.07 4.69 -1.86
CA GLY A 81 5.53 5.72 -2.78
C GLY A 81 6.10 5.17 -4.09
N GLU A 82 6.53 6.10 -4.95
CA GLU A 82 7.30 5.79 -6.14
C GLU A 82 8.60 5.08 -5.74
N ASP A 83 9.01 4.08 -6.53
CA ASP A 83 10.12 3.17 -6.22
C ASP A 83 9.99 2.41 -4.88
N GLY A 84 8.81 2.43 -4.27
CA GLY A 84 8.50 1.66 -3.06
C GLY A 84 8.09 0.22 -3.36
N PHE A 85 7.74 -0.51 -2.28
CA PHE A 85 7.31 -1.91 -2.36
C PHE A 85 6.16 -2.11 -3.36
N GLY A 86 5.08 -1.33 -3.23
CA GLY A 86 3.91 -1.45 -4.11
C GLY A 86 4.23 -1.16 -5.57
N TRP A 87 5.06 -0.15 -5.83
CA TRP A 87 5.52 0.20 -7.17
C TRP A 87 6.31 -0.94 -7.81
N ASN A 88 7.32 -1.44 -7.12
CA ASN A 88 8.19 -2.50 -7.65
C ASN A 88 7.43 -3.84 -7.82
N ARG A 89 6.48 -4.17 -6.94
CA ARG A 89 5.60 -5.33 -7.15
C ARG A 89 4.75 -5.21 -8.42
N ARG A 90 4.34 -4.00 -8.81
CA ARG A 90 3.65 -3.75 -10.08
C ARG A 90 4.59 -3.96 -11.28
N LEU A 91 5.81 -3.42 -11.21
CA LEU A 91 6.82 -3.63 -12.26
C LEU A 91 7.12 -5.13 -12.49
N MET A 92 7.27 -5.90 -11.41
CA MET A 92 7.43 -7.36 -11.48
C MET A 92 6.24 -8.03 -12.18
N SER A 93 5.02 -7.68 -11.78
CA SER A 93 3.79 -8.27 -12.36
C SER A 93 3.66 -7.94 -13.85
N LEU A 94 3.98 -6.71 -14.26
CA LEU A 94 3.96 -6.26 -15.65
C LEU A 94 5.02 -6.98 -16.49
N SER A 95 6.23 -7.12 -15.97
CA SER A 95 7.33 -7.84 -16.63
C SER A 95 6.97 -9.29 -16.93
N MET A 96 6.40 -9.97 -15.93
CA MET A 96 6.00 -11.38 -16.07
C MET A 96 4.89 -11.60 -17.08
N ALA A 97 3.93 -10.68 -17.13
CA ALA A 97 2.83 -10.75 -18.10
C ALA A 97 3.30 -10.46 -19.53
N GLY A 98 4.48 -9.83 -19.70
CA GLY A 98 5.01 -9.40 -20.99
C GLY A 98 4.23 -8.22 -21.54
N VAL A 99 4.69 -7.00 -21.29
CA VAL A 99 3.95 -5.75 -21.57
C VAL A 99 3.45 -5.66 -23.01
N ASP A 100 4.22 -6.15 -23.99
CA ASP A 100 3.83 -6.15 -25.39
C ASP A 100 2.63 -7.06 -25.71
N LYS A 101 2.35 -8.03 -24.85
CA LYS A 101 1.24 -8.99 -24.99
C LYS A 101 -0.01 -8.55 -24.24
N LEU A 102 0.09 -7.49 -23.44
CA LEU A 102 -1.03 -7.02 -22.64
C LEU A 102 -2.04 -6.22 -23.47
N PRO A 103 -3.33 -6.28 -23.12
CA PRO A 103 -4.35 -5.39 -23.65
C PRO A 103 -3.98 -3.91 -23.46
N ASP A 104 -4.45 -3.03 -24.34
CA ASP A 104 -4.08 -1.61 -24.35
C ASP A 104 -4.37 -0.88 -23.04
N ASN A 105 -5.46 -1.23 -22.37
CA ASN A 105 -5.82 -0.67 -21.07
C ASN A 105 -4.79 -1.03 -19.96
N ILE A 106 -4.25 -2.26 -19.97
CA ILE A 106 -3.20 -2.67 -19.03
C ILE A 106 -1.84 -2.11 -19.45
N ARG A 107 -1.60 -1.99 -20.78
CA ARG A 107 -0.39 -1.34 -21.29
C ARG A 107 -0.34 0.14 -20.88
N SER A 108 -1.48 0.83 -20.84
CA SER A 108 -1.56 2.20 -20.32
C SER A 108 -1.16 2.30 -18.84
N MET A 109 -1.40 1.25 -18.07
CA MET A 109 -0.93 1.16 -16.68
C MET A 109 0.61 1.02 -16.61
N ALA A 110 1.24 0.32 -17.55
CA ALA A 110 2.70 0.24 -17.62
C ALA A 110 3.34 1.63 -17.81
N LEU A 111 2.75 2.48 -18.66
CA LEU A 111 3.19 3.87 -18.83
C LEU A 111 3.08 4.68 -17.54
N LYS A 112 2.04 4.45 -16.75
CA LYS A 112 1.86 5.12 -15.45
C LYS A 112 2.96 4.78 -14.44
N TYR A 113 3.45 3.55 -14.48
CA TYR A 113 4.52 3.07 -13.59
C TYR A 113 5.92 3.26 -14.22
N ASP A 114 6.02 4.05 -15.30
CA ASP A 114 7.27 4.29 -16.02
C ASP A 114 8.01 2.97 -16.34
N TYR A 115 7.24 1.96 -16.75
CA TYR A 115 7.77 0.63 -16.97
C TYR A 115 8.87 0.65 -18.02
N SER A 116 10.00 0.05 -17.68
CA SER A 116 11.05 -0.34 -18.61
C SER A 116 11.64 -1.69 -18.20
N ASP A 117 12.22 -2.43 -19.13
CA ASP A 117 12.88 -3.70 -18.82
C ASP A 117 14.02 -3.52 -17.81
N SER A 118 14.71 -2.39 -17.85
CA SER A 118 15.77 -2.05 -16.90
C SER A 118 15.26 -1.84 -15.49
N LEU A 119 14.13 -1.15 -15.31
CA LEU A 119 13.49 -0.98 -13.99
C LEU A 119 12.90 -2.30 -13.49
N ALA A 120 12.27 -3.06 -14.37
CA ALA A 120 11.73 -4.37 -14.01
C ALA A 120 12.81 -5.36 -13.57
N ALA A 121 14.00 -5.31 -14.19
CA ALA A 121 15.12 -6.17 -13.85
C ALA A 121 15.66 -5.97 -12.43
N VAL A 122 15.51 -4.79 -11.84
CA VAL A 122 15.96 -4.46 -10.47
C VAL A 122 14.83 -4.48 -9.45
N ALA A 123 13.58 -4.55 -9.89
CA ALA A 123 12.41 -4.41 -9.04
C ALA A 123 12.34 -5.51 -7.95
N GLU A 124 12.69 -6.74 -8.27
CA GLU A 124 12.69 -7.84 -7.32
C GLU A 124 13.69 -7.64 -6.19
N GLN A 125 14.91 -7.22 -6.52
CA GLN A 125 15.94 -6.88 -5.55
C GLN A 125 15.48 -5.73 -4.65
N ARG A 126 14.84 -4.71 -5.23
CA ARG A 126 14.31 -3.57 -4.47
C ARG A 126 13.21 -3.98 -3.50
N VAL A 127 12.31 -4.88 -3.91
CA VAL A 127 11.29 -5.45 -3.02
C VAL A 127 11.95 -6.22 -1.87
N ALA A 128 12.97 -7.03 -2.14
CA ALA A 128 13.69 -7.78 -1.10
C ALA A 128 14.33 -6.84 -0.07
N GLU A 129 15.00 -5.77 -0.50
CA GLU A 129 15.60 -4.77 0.38
C GLU A 129 14.58 -4.08 1.27
N ILE A 130 13.40 -3.74 0.71
CA ILE A 130 12.32 -3.12 1.49
C ILE A 130 11.74 -4.11 2.51
N LEU A 131 11.55 -5.37 2.15
CA LEU A 131 11.09 -6.40 3.10
C LEU A 131 12.08 -6.59 4.24
N GLN A 132 13.38 -6.61 3.96
CA GLN A 132 14.43 -6.67 4.98
C GLN A 132 14.41 -5.44 5.90
N LEU A 133 14.22 -4.23 5.35
CA LEU A 133 14.08 -3.01 6.13
C LEU A 133 12.93 -3.11 7.14
N PHE A 134 11.75 -3.57 6.69
CA PHE A 134 10.60 -3.75 7.57
C PHE A 134 10.81 -4.85 8.61
N SER A 135 11.42 -5.97 8.23
CA SER A 135 11.75 -7.05 9.17
C SER A 135 12.68 -6.56 10.29
N GLN A 136 13.76 -5.87 9.93
CA GLN A 136 14.69 -5.28 10.89
C GLN A 136 14.02 -4.22 11.78
N THR A 137 13.12 -3.42 11.21
CA THR A 137 12.34 -2.43 11.97
C THR A 137 11.49 -3.12 13.03
N LEU A 138 10.77 -4.18 12.67
CA LEU A 138 9.98 -4.98 13.61
C LEU A 138 10.83 -5.62 14.70
N GLU A 139 11.98 -6.19 14.36
CA GLU A 139 12.93 -6.77 15.34
C GLU A 139 13.41 -5.72 16.35
N GLN A 140 13.78 -4.53 15.85
CA GLN A 140 14.23 -3.43 16.72
C GLN A 140 13.12 -2.93 17.65
N GLN A 141 11.88 -2.86 17.16
CA GLN A 141 10.73 -2.47 17.96
C GLN A 141 10.41 -3.53 19.02
N GLN A 142 10.39 -4.80 18.66
CA GLN A 142 10.20 -5.91 19.61
C GLN A 142 11.27 -5.93 20.70
N ALA A 143 12.53 -5.68 20.37
CA ALA A 143 13.61 -5.56 21.33
C ALA A 143 13.41 -4.40 22.33
N ARG A 144 12.61 -3.40 21.98
CA ARG A 144 12.21 -2.27 22.85
C ARG A 144 10.87 -2.51 23.56
N GLY A 145 10.23 -3.66 23.35
CA GLY A 145 8.94 -4.01 23.94
C GLY A 145 7.73 -3.46 23.20
N SER A 146 7.89 -3.01 21.94
CA SER A 146 6.79 -2.55 21.11
C SER A 146 6.42 -3.57 20.02
N ASP A 147 5.13 -3.71 19.78
CA ASP A 147 4.56 -4.53 18.72
C ASP A 147 4.24 -3.73 17.44
N PHE A 148 4.56 -2.44 17.37
CA PHE A 148 4.26 -1.55 16.24
C PHE A 148 5.52 -1.18 15.48
N LEU A 149 5.38 -0.80 14.21
CA LEU A 149 6.50 -0.41 13.35
C LEU A 149 7.21 0.87 13.82
N VAL A 150 6.47 1.78 14.48
CA VAL A 150 7.04 3.02 15.00
C VAL A 150 6.38 3.38 16.33
N GLY A 151 7.20 3.66 17.35
CA GLY A 151 6.71 4.01 18.68
C GLY A 151 6.02 2.86 19.40
N ASP A 152 5.10 3.19 20.33
CA ASP A 152 4.46 2.21 21.23
C ASP A 152 2.96 2.04 20.94
N ALA A 153 2.45 2.68 19.88
CA ALA A 153 1.04 2.68 19.52
C ALA A 153 0.85 2.44 18.02
N LEU A 154 -0.36 2.01 17.65
CA LEU A 154 -0.77 1.86 16.26
C LEU A 154 -0.56 3.15 15.48
N THR A 155 0.09 3.06 14.32
CA THR A 155 0.26 4.15 13.38
C THR A 155 -0.43 3.85 12.05
N ALA A 156 -0.58 4.87 11.20
CA ALA A 156 -1.06 4.68 9.84
C ALA A 156 -0.14 3.73 9.06
N LEU A 157 1.16 3.73 9.35
CA LEU A 157 2.12 2.84 8.70
C LEU A 157 1.79 1.36 8.92
N ASP A 158 1.39 0.97 10.15
CA ASP A 158 1.02 -0.42 10.44
C ASP A 158 -0.18 -0.88 9.60
N LEU A 159 -1.18 -0.01 9.44
CA LEU A 159 -2.36 -0.27 8.62
C LEU A 159 -2.00 -0.42 7.13
N TYR A 160 -1.24 0.53 6.59
CA TYR A 160 -0.77 0.46 5.21
C TYR A 160 0.10 -0.77 4.97
N PHE A 161 1.02 -1.06 5.88
CA PHE A 161 1.88 -2.24 5.80
C PHE A 161 1.08 -3.53 5.72
N ALA A 162 0.12 -3.71 6.64
CA ALA A 162 -0.71 -4.90 6.64
C ALA A 162 -1.48 -5.07 5.33
N ILE A 163 -2.07 -3.99 4.81
CA ILE A 163 -2.80 -3.99 3.54
C ILE A 163 -1.88 -4.32 2.36
N PHE A 164 -0.73 -3.64 2.24
CA PHE A 164 0.19 -3.84 1.12
C PHE A 164 0.76 -5.26 1.10
N ILE A 165 1.24 -5.77 2.24
CA ILE A 165 1.73 -7.16 2.34
C ILE A 165 0.57 -8.15 2.12
N GLY A 166 -0.61 -7.86 2.71
CA GLY A 166 -1.79 -8.71 2.60
C GLY A 166 -2.38 -8.81 1.19
N ILE A 167 -2.10 -7.86 0.32
CA ILE A 167 -2.56 -7.84 -1.09
C ILE A 167 -1.46 -8.30 -2.04
N MET A 168 -0.28 -7.70 -1.93
CA MET A 168 0.73 -7.73 -3.00
C MET A 168 1.85 -8.75 -2.78
N TYR A 169 1.83 -9.47 -1.65
CA TYR A 169 2.77 -10.57 -1.40
C TYR A 169 2.12 -11.67 -0.57
N ARG A 170 1.92 -12.85 -1.18
CA ARG A 170 1.16 -13.97 -0.58
C ARG A 170 -0.17 -13.48 0.00
N PRO A 171 -1.12 -13.13 -0.89
CA PRO A 171 -2.37 -12.50 -0.51
C PRO A 171 -3.12 -13.27 0.58
N LEU A 172 -3.78 -12.54 1.46
CA LEU A 172 -4.70 -13.10 2.44
C LEU A 172 -5.77 -13.95 1.73
N SER A 173 -6.38 -14.88 2.47
CA SER A 173 -7.45 -15.73 1.94
C SER A 173 -8.61 -14.90 1.37
N ASP A 174 -9.43 -15.52 0.53
CA ASP A 174 -10.60 -14.86 -0.08
C ASP A 174 -11.62 -14.35 0.94
N GLU A 175 -11.61 -14.91 2.15
CA GLU A 175 -12.42 -14.42 3.27
C GLU A 175 -12.07 -12.97 3.66
N TYR A 176 -10.77 -12.63 3.62
CA TYR A 176 -10.26 -11.30 3.96
C TYR A 176 -10.06 -10.41 2.74
N LEU A 177 -9.75 -11.01 1.59
CA LEU A 177 -9.38 -10.30 0.39
C LEU A 177 -9.90 -11.01 -0.86
N PRO A 178 -11.16 -10.78 -1.25
CA PRO A 178 -11.75 -11.33 -2.47
C PRO A 178 -11.21 -10.58 -3.70
N ILE A 179 -10.04 -10.98 -4.20
CA ILE A 179 -9.44 -10.44 -5.43
C ILE A 179 -9.57 -11.41 -6.59
N PRO A 180 -9.59 -10.92 -7.86
CA PRO A 180 -9.62 -11.80 -9.03
C PRO A 180 -8.47 -12.83 -9.02
N SER A 181 -8.78 -14.07 -9.37
CA SER A 181 -7.81 -15.19 -9.33
C SER A 181 -6.55 -14.92 -10.14
N ALA A 182 -6.66 -14.27 -11.30
CA ALA A 182 -5.51 -13.88 -12.11
C ALA A 182 -4.57 -12.88 -11.38
N MET A 183 -5.14 -11.94 -10.61
CA MET A 183 -4.37 -11.00 -9.80
C MET A 183 -3.70 -11.74 -8.64
N ARG A 184 -4.44 -12.61 -7.95
CA ARG A 184 -3.91 -13.45 -6.87
C ARG A 184 -2.72 -14.27 -7.35
N ALA A 185 -2.86 -14.99 -8.46
CA ALA A 185 -1.78 -15.78 -9.05
C ALA A 185 -0.51 -14.94 -9.32
N GLY A 186 -0.67 -13.70 -9.79
CA GLY A 186 0.47 -12.79 -10.01
C GLY A 186 1.21 -12.38 -8.72
N TYR A 187 0.52 -12.38 -7.58
CA TYR A 187 1.13 -12.04 -6.28
C TYR A 187 1.62 -13.26 -5.48
N GLU A 188 1.20 -14.45 -5.85
CA GLU A 188 1.62 -15.73 -5.24
C GLU A 188 2.84 -16.36 -5.92
N LEU A 189 3.38 -15.71 -6.95
CA LEU A 189 4.51 -16.27 -7.69
C LEU A 189 5.70 -16.52 -6.78
N PRO A 190 6.29 -17.74 -6.86
CA PRO A 190 7.46 -18.08 -6.09
C PRO A 190 8.64 -17.20 -6.51
N SER A 191 9.43 -16.78 -5.54
CA SER A 191 10.68 -16.07 -5.73
C SER A 191 11.63 -16.48 -4.62
N GLU A 192 12.72 -17.15 -4.99
CA GLU A 192 13.75 -17.55 -4.03
C GLU A 192 14.35 -16.33 -3.30
N LEU A 193 14.53 -15.22 -4.02
CA LEU A 193 15.07 -13.99 -3.46
C LEU A 193 14.12 -13.38 -2.42
N LEU A 194 12.84 -13.28 -2.74
CA LEU A 194 11.85 -12.71 -1.81
C LEU A 194 11.60 -13.65 -0.64
N ASP A 195 11.53 -14.94 -0.88
CA ASP A 195 11.35 -15.95 0.17
C ASP A 195 12.53 -15.97 1.15
N ALA A 196 13.74 -15.68 0.69
CA ALA A 196 14.92 -15.53 1.55
C ALA A 196 14.94 -14.18 2.30
N ALA A 197 14.36 -13.13 1.73
CA ALA A 197 14.35 -11.79 2.30
C ALA A 197 13.28 -11.63 3.39
N ILE A 198 12.15 -12.33 3.26
CA ILE A 198 11.03 -12.17 4.16
C ILE A 198 11.19 -13.02 5.43
N GLN A 199 11.02 -12.39 6.58
CA GLN A 199 11.07 -13.06 7.88
C GLN A 199 9.66 -13.32 8.41
N PRO A 200 9.47 -14.32 9.32
CA PRO A 200 8.15 -14.64 9.89
C PRO A 200 7.46 -13.46 10.59
N ASN A 201 8.23 -12.52 11.15
CA ASN A 201 7.71 -11.33 11.83
C ASN A 201 6.85 -10.43 10.90
N ILE A 202 7.15 -10.40 9.60
CA ILE A 202 6.37 -9.70 8.57
C ILE A 202 4.92 -10.21 8.55
N TYR A 203 4.75 -11.53 8.49
CA TYR A 203 3.42 -12.14 8.48
C TYR A 203 2.72 -12.03 9.83
N THR A 204 3.44 -12.26 10.92
CA THR A 204 2.91 -12.14 12.28
C THR A 204 2.36 -10.74 12.53
N HIS A 205 3.11 -9.70 12.13
CA HIS A 205 2.66 -8.31 12.26
C HIS A 205 1.45 -8.02 11.37
N ARG A 206 1.49 -8.40 10.08
CA ARG A 206 0.36 -8.26 9.16
C ARG A 206 -0.92 -8.86 9.73
N ASP A 207 -0.86 -10.13 10.13
CA ASP A 207 -2.04 -10.88 10.58
C ASP A 207 -2.61 -10.30 11.88
N ARG A 208 -1.74 -9.89 12.81
CA ARG A 208 -2.15 -9.19 14.03
C ARG A 208 -2.87 -7.88 13.74
N ILE A 209 -2.33 -7.05 12.84
CA ILE A 209 -2.96 -5.77 12.47
C ILE A 209 -4.32 -6.02 11.81
N PHE A 210 -4.44 -6.99 10.91
CA PHE A 210 -5.73 -7.36 10.32
C PHE A 210 -6.74 -7.78 11.36
N GLN A 211 -6.37 -8.69 12.26
CA GLN A 211 -7.29 -9.22 13.28
C GLN A 211 -7.76 -8.17 14.29
N GLN A 212 -6.90 -7.23 14.65
CA GLN A 212 -7.18 -6.29 15.74
C GLN A 212 -7.76 -4.95 15.25
N PHE A 213 -7.41 -4.50 14.06
CA PHE A 213 -7.66 -3.12 13.63
C PHE A 213 -8.33 -2.98 12.27
N LEU A 214 -8.30 -4.00 11.42
CA LEU A 214 -8.90 -3.95 10.10
C LEU A 214 -10.13 -4.86 10.04
N THR A 215 -11.22 -4.36 9.50
CA THR A 215 -12.35 -5.20 9.13
C THR A 215 -12.02 -5.94 7.82
N PRO A 216 -12.58 -7.15 7.60
CA PRO A 216 -12.45 -7.82 6.32
C PRO A 216 -12.82 -6.89 5.17
N PHE A 217 -12.09 -6.97 4.07
CA PHE A 217 -12.45 -6.23 2.86
C PHE A 217 -13.83 -6.65 2.42
N MET A 218 -14.74 -5.68 2.30
CA MET A 218 -15.98 -5.93 1.60
C MET A 218 -15.67 -5.99 0.10
N ALA A 219 -16.14 -7.02 -0.58
CA ALA A 219 -16.09 -7.08 -2.03
C ALA A 219 -16.88 -5.88 -2.59
N TYR A 220 -16.26 -5.13 -3.47
CA TYR A 220 -16.87 -4.02 -4.20
C TYR A 220 -17.30 -4.50 -5.58
#